data_5b2747cefa6cf778f136401cafd71942
#
_entry.id   5b2747cefa6cf778f136401cafd71942
#
_cell.length_a   1.000
_cell.length_b   1.000
_cell.length_c   1.000
_cell.angle_alpha   90.00
_cell.angle_beta   90.00
_cell.angle_gamma   90.00
#
_symmetry.space_group_name_H-M   'P 1'
#
loop_
_entity.id
_entity.type
_entity.pdbx_description
1 polymer ?
#
loop_
_entity_poly.entity_id
_entity_poly.type
_entity_poly.pdbx_seq_one_letter_code
_entity_poly.pdbx_strand_id
1 'polypeptide(L)'
;SHSTVEKDYLTDGFWAYKMDEELPNKDLYVTFIIKIEDVTTKVLEGTETMTSEGEKQKKIQANISSLTKNSPKESWQENSIKTFYDGNQYLLFVTENYKDVRLVGAPPSSIGKFGSDTDNWVWPRHTGDFSLFRIYADKNNRPAEYSPENVPYKPKYYFPISLKGLKENDFTMFLGYPGTTQEYLPSFAVEQIVNTSNPAKIELRDAA
;
A
#
# COMPACT_ATOMS: atom_id res chain seq x y z
N SER A 1 -3.34 -17.06 -7.99
CA SER A 1 -2.34 -17.01 -9.08
C SER A 1 -3.02 -17.34 -10.40
N HIS A 2 -2.66 -16.64 -11.48
CA HIS A 2 -3.17 -16.89 -12.84
C HIS A 2 -2.30 -17.88 -13.61
N SER A 3 -1.09 -18.15 -13.15
CA SER A 3 -0.18 -19.10 -13.78
C SER A 3 -0.62 -20.53 -13.53
N THR A 4 -0.66 -21.34 -14.57
CA THR A 4 -0.97 -22.77 -14.55
C THR A 4 0.09 -23.54 -15.35
N VAL A 5 0.04 -24.87 -15.34
CA VAL A 5 0.95 -25.70 -16.14
C VAL A 5 0.78 -25.45 -17.65
N GLU A 6 -0.47 -25.16 -18.08
CA GLU A 6 -0.76 -24.91 -19.51
C GLU A 6 -0.52 -23.45 -19.92
N LYS A 7 -0.57 -22.53 -18.95
CA LYS A 7 -0.31 -21.09 -19.15
C LYS A 7 0.69 -20.62 -18.10
N ASP A 8 1.96 -20.92 -18.34
CA ASP A 8 3.04 -20.61 -17.41
C ASP A 8 3.49 -19.15 -17.56
N TYR A 9 2.67 -18.25 -17.00
CA TYR A 9 2.96 -16.81 -17.00
C TYR A 9 4.22 -16.43 -16.18
N LEU A 10 4.70 -17.34 -15.33
CA LEU A 10 5.97 -17.10 -14.62
C LEU A 10 7.17 -17.26 -15.56
N THR A 11 7.10 -18.21 -16.49
CA THR A 11 8.14 -18.46 -17.49
C THR A 11 8.02 -17.55 -18.71
N ASP A 12 6.77 -17.36 -19.21
CA ASP A 12 6.53 -16.67 -20.48
C ASP A 12 6.21 -15.17 -20.31
N GLY A 13 5.89 -14.75 -19.09
CA GLY A 13 5.28 -13.45 -18.84
C GLY A 13 3.82 -13.40 -19.27
N PHE A 14 3.18 -12.27 -19.06
CA PHE A 14 1.79 -12.04 -19.49
C PHE A 14 1.64 -10.62 -20.04
N TRP A 15 0.96 -10.50 -21.19
CA TRP A 15 0.59 -9.20 -21.77
C TRP A 15 -0.78 -9.28 -22.41
N ALA A 16 -1.71 -8.47 -21.94
CA ALA A 16 -3.01 -8.25 -22.55
C ALA A 16 -2.88 -7.19 -23.66
N TYR A 17 -3.21 -7.52 -24.87
CA TYR A 17 -3.23 -6.59 -26.00
C TYR A 17 -4.57 -5.88 -26.15
N LYS A 18 -5.62 -6.41 -25.49
CA LYS A 18 -6.96 -5.84 -25.46
C LYS A 18 -7.53 -5.91 -24.05
N MET A 19 -8.52 -5.08 -23.74
CA MET A 19 -9.14 -5.03 -22.42
C MET A 19 -9.88 -6.30 -22.02
N ASP A 20 -10.38 -7.05 -22.98
CA ASP A 20 -11.06 -8.34 -22.76
C ASP A 20 -10.10 -9.49 -22.45
N GLU A 21 -8.81 -9.31 -22.68
CA GLU A 21 -7.76 -10.25 -22.33
C GLU A 21 -7.19 -10.02 -20.92
N GLU A 22 -7.50 -8.88 -20.28
CA GLU A 22 -7.01 -8.53 -18.95
C GLU A 22 -7.55 -9.49 -17.89
N LEU A 23 -6.69 -9.92 -16.97
CA LEU A 23 -7.02 -10.94 -15.98
C LEU A 23 -7.51 -10.31 -14.67
N PRO A 24 -8.78 -10.54 -14.26
CA PRO A 24 -9.31 -10.00 -13.01
C PRO A 24 -8.67 -10.67 -11.80
N ASN A 25 -8.40 -9.88 -10.77
CA ASN A 25 -7.79 -10.33 -9.51
C ASN A 25 -8.80 -10.19 -8.37
N LYS A 26 -9.40 -11.29 -7.95
CA LYS A 26 -10.50 -11.32 -6.99
C LYS A 26 -10.18 -10.68 -5.64
N ASP A 27 -8.96 -10.83 -5.15
CA ASP A 27 -8.56 -10.41 -3.80
C ASP A 27 -7.66 -9.14 -3.82
N LEU A 28 -7.50 -8.55 -5.01
CA LEU A 28 -6.73 -7.33 -5.17
C LEU A 28 -7.65 -6.12 -5.20
N TYR A 29 -7.30 -5.10 -4.44
CA TYR A 29 -8.00 -3.83 -4.45
C TYR A 29 -7.01 -2.66 -4.40
N VAL A 30 -7.46 -1.50 -4.83
CA VAL A 30 -6.69 -0.26 -4.78
C VAL A 30 -7.45 0.75 -3.96
N THR A 31 -6.77 1.35 -2.98
CA THR A 31 -7.33 2.38 -2.12
C THR A 31 -6.83 3.75 -2.54
N PHE A 32 -7.76 4.64 -2.88
CA PHE A 32 -7.47 6.05 -3.09
C PHE A 32 -7.81 6.86 -1.85
N ILE A 33 -6.88 7.70 -1.43
CA ILE A 33 -7.10 8.67 -0.37
C ILE A 33 -7.77 9.90 -0.99
N ILE A 34 -9.00 10.18 -0.55
CA ILE A 34 -9.81 11.30 -1.07
C ILE A 34 -9.61 12.55 -0.23
N LYS A 35 -9.48 12.36 1.10
CA LYS A 35 -9.30 13.46 2.06
C LYS A 35 -8.51 12.98 3.26
N ILE A 36 -7.67 13.86 3.77
CA ILE A 36 -7.03 13.72 5.09
C ILE A 36 -7.40 14.94 5.91
N GLU A 37 -7.84 14.72 7.16
CA GLU A 37 -8.20 15.78 8.11
C GLU A 37 -7.53 15.52 9.45
N ASP A 38 -6.90 16.53 10.03
CA ASP A 38 -6.39 16.45 11.40
C ASP A 38 -7.57 16.52 12.38
N VAL A 39 -7.74 15.45 13.14
CA VAL A 39 -8.82 15.30 14.13
C VAL A 39 -8.27 15.14 15.56
N THR A 40 -7.00 15.49 15.77
CA THR A 40 -6.29 15.29 17.03
C THR A 40 -7.05 15.87 18.21
N THR A 41 -7.46 17.12 18.11
CA THR A 41 -8.23 17.81 19.19
C THR A 41 -9.53 17.08 19.52
N LYS A 42 -10.25 16.62 18.47
CA LYS A 42 -11.53 15.88 18.65
C LYS A 42 -11.31 14.49 19.27
N VAL A 43 -10.21 13.82 18.92
CA VAL A 43 -9.86 12.50 19.48
C VAL A 43 -9.44 12.61 20.94
N LEU A 44 -8.71 13.66 21.31
CA LEU A 44 -8.21 13.88 22.67
C LEU A 44 -9.25 14.60 23.57
N GLU A 45 -10.37 15.03 23.04
CA GLU A 45 -11.40 15.74 23.79
C GLU A 45 -11.86 14.98 25.03
N GLY A 46 -11.82 15.66 26.19
CA GLY A 46 -12.23 15.10 27.47
C GLY A 46 -11.20 14.14 28.08
N THR A 47 -9.96 14.14 27.61
CA THR A 47 -8.85 13.35 28.21
C THR A 47 -7.92 14.19 29.05
N GLU A 48 -8.04 15.51 29.01
CA GLU A 48 -7.06 16.49 29.56
C GLU A 48 -6.92 16.38 31.09
N THR A 49 -8.00 16.05 31.78
CA THR A 49 -8.04 15.93 33.26
C THR A 49 -7.91 14.50 33.77
N MET A 50 -7.78 13.52 32.86
CA MET A 50 -7.70 12.11 33.25
C MET A 50 -6.31 11.77 33.75
N THR A 51 -6.24 11.22 34.97
CA THR A 51 -5.00 10.77 35.60
C THR A 51 -4.69 9.28 35.35
N SER A 52 -5.73 8.48 35.06
CA SER A 52 -5.58 7.06 34.74
C SER A 52 -5.32 6.88 33.25
N GLU A 53 -4.16 6.34 32.89
CA GLU A 53 -3.81 6.07 31.48
C GLU A 53 -4.80 5.07 30.83
N GLY A 54 -5.28 4.06 31.59
CA GLY A 54 -6.25 3.10 31.07
C GLY A 54 -7.61 3.74 30.75
N GLU A 55 -8.08 4.69 31.55
CA GLU A 55 -9.32 5.43 31.28
C GLU A 55 -9.15 6.39 30.11
N LYS A 56 -8.01 7.07 30.03
CA LYS A 56 -7.65 7.93 28.92
C LYS A 56 -7.66 7.18 27.59
N GLN A 57 -7.03 6.00 27.53
CA GLN A 57 -7.02 5.16 26.33
C GLN A 57 -8.44 4.69 25.93
N LYS A 58 -9.27 4.31 26.89
CA LYS A 58 -10.68 3.96 26.61
C LYS A 58 -11.44 5.13 26.03
N LYS A 59 -11.25 6.34 26.56
CA LYS A 59 -11.89 7.56 26.04
C LYS A 59 -11.43 7.87 24.63
N ILE A 60 -10.12 7.80 24.35
CA ILE A 60 -9.56 7.97 23.01
C ILE A 60 -10.18 6.99 22.01
N GLN A 61 -10.26 5.71 22.35
CA GLN A 61 -10.88 4.70 21.48
C GLN A 61 -12.38 4.95 21.23
N ALA A 62 -13.09 5.40 22.25
CA ALA A 62 -14.50 5.78 22.10
C ALA A 62 -14.66 6.99 21.15
N ASN A 63 -13.82 8.02 21.30
CA ASN A 63 -13.81 9.18 20.43
C ASN A 63 -13.45 8.81 18.98
N ILE A 64 -12.41 7.97 18.77
CA ILE A 64 -12.03 7.43 17.46
C ILE A 64 -13.20 6.70 16.82
N SER A 65 -13.84 5.78 17.54
CA SER A 65 -14.98 5.01 17.03
C SER A 65 -16.15 5.91 16.63
N SER A 66 -16.47 6.89 17.46
CA SER A 66 -17.52 7.87 17.20
C SER A 66 -17.22 8.72 15.97
N LEU A 67 -16.02 9.28 15.88
CA LEU A 67 -15.60 10.11 14.74
C LEU A 67 -15.56 9.31 13.44
N THR A 68 -15.02 8.09 13.47
CA THR A 68 -14.97 7.20 12.29
C THR A 68 -16.39 6.94 11.75
N LYS A 69 -17.35 6.69 12.65
CA LYS A 69 -18.75 6.41 12.28
C LYS A 69 -19.50 7.64 11.77
N ASN A 70 -19.30 8.78 12.41
CA ASN A 70 -20.14 9.96 12.22
C ASN A 70 -19.55 11.03 11.30
N SER A 71 -18.26 10.92 10.92
CA SER A 71 -17.65 11.86 9.97
C SER A 71 -18.28 11.75 8.58
N PRO A 72 -18.61 12.89 7.94
CA PRO A 72 -19.25 12.91 6.63
C PRO A 72 -18.46 12.16 5.58
N LYS A 73 -19.13 11.32 4.81
CA LYS A 73 -18.59 10.58 3.66
C LYS A 73 -19.71 10.19 2.71
N GLU A 74 -19.35 9.88 1.47
CA GLU A 74 -20.27 9.24 0.51
C GLU A 74 -20.49 7.76 0.87
N SER A 75 -21.56 7.17 0.36
CA SER A 75 -21.93 5.79 0.69
C SER A 75 -20.91 4.73 0.27
N TRP A 76 -20.08 5.03 -0.74
CA TRP A 76 -19.02 4.16 -1.25
C TRP A 76 -17.64 4.47 -0.66
N GLN A 77 -17.54 5.46 0.24
CA GLN A 77 -16.30 5.84 0.91
C GLN A 77 -16.21 5.20 2.29
N GLU A 78 -14.99 5.08 2.77
CA GLU A 78 -14.67 4.57 4.10
C GLU A 78 -13.90 5.61 4.90
N ASN A 79 -14.24 5.70 6.19
CA ASN A 79 -13.52 6.51 7.15
C ASN A 79 -12.60 5.63 7.99
N SER A 80 -11.37 6.08 8.19
CA SER A 80 -10.45 5.48 9.16
C SER A 80 -9.63 6.55 9.85
N ILE A 81 -9.36 6.39 11.16
CA ILE A 81 -8.48 7.28 11.90
C ILE A 81 -7.19 6.54 12.19
N LYS A 82 -6.06 7.14 11.82
CA LYS A 82 -4.72 6.61 12.06
C LYS A 82 -3.98 7.47 13.05
N THR A 83 -3.25 6.81 13.93
CA THR A 83 -2.41 7.43 14.94
C THR A 83 -1.02 7.66 14.38
N PHE A 84 -0.47 8.84 14.63
CA PHE A 84 0.89 9.24 14.26
C PHE A 84 1.66 9.74 15.48
N TYR A 85 2.99 9.64 15.42
CA TYR A 85 3.92 10.15 16.44
C TYR A 85 3.53 9.68 17.86
N ASP A 86 3.34 8.35 18.02
CA ASP A 86 3.01 7.71 19.30
C ASP A 86 1.79 8.30 20.02
N GLY A 87 0.77 8.74 19.27
CA GLY A 87 -0.47 9.26 19.81
C GLY A 87 -0.49 10.79 19.97
N ASN A 88 0.50 11.49 19.44
CA ASN A 88 0.53 12.94 19.43
C ASN A 88 -0.29 13.56 18.29
N GLN A 89 -0.63 12.77 17.27
CA GLN A 89 -1.46 13.22 16.15
C GLN A 89 -2.41 12.13 15.68
N TYR A 90 -3.64 12.53 15.33
CA TYR A 90 -4.67 11.65 14.80
C TYR A 90 -5.22 12.23 13.50
N LEU A 91 -5.12 11.46 12.41
CA LEU A 91 -5.59 11.88 11.10
C LEU A 91 -6.74 11.00 10.64
N LEU A 92 -7.85 11.62 10.27
CA LEU A 92 -8.98 10.99 9.61
C LEU A 92 -8.69 10.88 8.12
N PHE A 93 -8.75 9.67 7.60
CA PHE A 93 -8.66 9.36 6.18
C PHE A 93 -10.04 9.02 5.65
N VAL A 94 -10.45 9.67 4.59
CA VAL A 94 -11.60 9.28 3.77
C VAL A 94 -11.05 8.62 2.52
N THR A 95 -11.42 7.37 2.27
CA THR A 95 -10.85 6.54 1.20
C THR A 95 -11.92 5.93 0.30
N GLU A 96 -11.52 5.57 -0.91
CA GLU A 96 -12.31 4.78 -1.86
C GLU A 96 -11.56 3.52 -2.22
N ASN A 97 -12.23 2.36 -2.15
CA ASN A 97 -11.65 1.05 -2.41
C ASN A 97 -12.20 0.47 -3.72
N TYR A 98 -11.37 0.42 -4.74
CA TYR A 98 -11.69 -0.17 -6.05
C TYR A 98 -11.26 -1.63 -6.06
N LYS A 99 -12.21 -2.55 -6.26
CA LYS A 99 -11.99 -4.00 -6.17
C LYS A 99 -11.91 -4.71 -7.53
N ASP A 100 -12.30 -4.05 -8.61
CA ASP A 100 -12.08 -4.57 -9.95
C ASP A 100 -10.72 -4.10 -10.48
N VAL A 101 -9.70 -4.86 -10.15
CA VAL A 101 -8.31 -4.62 -10.57
C VAL A 101 -7.86 -5.76 -11.46
N ARG A 102 -7.45 -5.44 -12.69
CA ARG A 102 -7.09 -6.45 -13.69
C ARG A 102 -5.61 -6.35 -14.05
N LEU A 103 -4.97 -7.51 -14.18
CA LEU A 103 -3.59 -7.60 -14.64
C LEU A 103 -3.55 -7.33 -16.14
N VAL A 104 -2.75 -6.37 -16.53
CA VAL A 104 -2.51 -5.97 -17.94
C VAL A 104 -1.21 -6.57 -18.45
N GLY A 105 -0.19 -6.61 -17.61
CA GLY A 105 1.08 -7.18 -18.01
C GLY A 105 2.06 -7.37 -16.86
N ALA A 106 2.89 -8.39 -17.00
CA ALA A 106 4.02 -8.67 -16.13
C ALA A 106 5.10 -9.38 -16.95
N PRO A 107 6.39 -9.03 -16.77
CA PRO A 107 7.48 -9.72 -17.45
C PRO A 107 7.64 -11.16 -16.91
N PRO A 108 8.31 -12.04 -17.65
CA PRO A 108 8.67 -13.35 -17.16
C PRO A 108 9.65 -13.27 -15.97
N SER A 109 9.70 -14.32 -15.16
CA SER A 109 10.60 -14.38 -13.99
C SER A 109 12.07 -14.22 -14.33
N SER A 110 12.48 -14.60 -15.55
CA SER A 110 13.85 -14.39 -16.08
C SER A 110 14.23 -12.91 -16.16
N ILE A 111 13.27 -12.00 -16.22
CA ILE A 111 13.46 -10.54 -16.18
C ILE A 111 13.11 -10.02 -14.80
N GLY A 112 11.94 -10.41 -14.24
CA GLY A 112 11.44 -9.94 -12.96
C GLY A 112 12.31 -10.32 -11.76
N LYS A 113 13.04 -11.44 -11.86
CA LYS A 113 14.00 -11.93 -10.87
C LYS A 113 15.40 -12.10 -11.45
N PHE A 114 15.80 -11.29 -12.41
CA PHE A 114 17.13 -11.37 -13.00
C PHE A 114 18.21 -11.23 -11.91
N GLY A 115 19.14 -12.20 -11.85
CA GLY A 115 20.19 -12.24 -10.83
C GLY A 115 19.72 -12.68 -9.44
N SER A 116 18.43 -13.01 -9.27
CA SER A 116 17.83 -13.46 -8.01
C SER A 116 18.13 -12.51 -6.83
N ASP A 117 18.19 -13.04 -5.62
CA ASP A 117 18.47 -12.24 -4.41
C ASP A 117 19.92 -11.75 -4.35
N THR A 118 20.85 -12.45 -5.01
CA THR A 118 22.27 -12.09 -5.06
C THR A 118 22.48 -10.71 -5.67
N ASP A 119 21.81 -10.41 -6.79
CA ASP A 119 21.97 -9.14 -7.52
C ASP A 119 20.98 -8.07 -7.09
N ASN A 120 20.02 -8.38 -6.20
CA ASN A 120 18.97 -7.45 -5.80
C ASN A 120 19.51 -6.13 -5.21
N TRP A 121 20.65 -6.19 -4.54
CA TRP A 121 21.31 -5.03 -3.92
C TRP A 121 22.61 -4.60 -4.62
N VAL A 122 22.93 -5.25 -5.74
CA VAL A 122 24.12 -4.93 -6.53
C VAL A 122 23.78 -3.89 -7.60
N TRP A 123 24.67 -2.95 -7.80
CA TRP A 123 24.55 -1.92 -8.83
C TRP A 123 25.58 -2.17 -9.95
N PRO A 124 25.24 -1.97 -11.23
CA PRO A 124 23.93 -1.55 -11.77
C PRO A 124 22.90 -2.68 -11.75
N ARG A 125 21.64 -2.31 -11.55
CA ARG A 125 20.53 -3.27 -11.52
C ARG A 125 20.04 -3.58 -12.93
N HIS A 126 19.82 -4.86 -13.21
CA HIS A 126 19.25 -5.34 -14.47
C HIS A 126 17.87 -5.98 -14.32
N THR A 127 17.38 -6.10 -13.09
CA THR A 127 16.08 -6.68 -12.79
C THR A 127 14.96 -5.75 -13.22
N GLY A 128 14.00 -6.27 -13.99
CA GLY A 128 12.77 -5.57 -14.37
C GLY A 128 11.58 -6.09 -13.59
N ASP A 129 11.58 -5.87 -12.26
CA ASP A 129 10.49 -6.30 -11.37
C ASP A 129 9.37 -5.27 -11.37
N PHE A 130 8.40 -5.47 -12.26
CA PHE A 130 7.22 -4.62 -12.36
C PHE A 130 5.99 -5.41 -12.83
N SER A 131 4.81 -4.87 -12.55
CA SER A 131 3.57 -5.34 -13.14
C SER A 131 2.63 -4.16 -13.42
N LEU A 132 1.80 -4.31 -14.44
CA LEU A 132 0.83 -3.31 -14.86
C LEU A 132 -0.57 -3.81 -14.55
N PHE A 133 -1.32 -2.98 -13.85
CA PHE A 133 -2.72 -3.24 -13.54
C PHE A 133 -3.60 -2.12 -14.06
N ARG A 134 -4.83 -2.46 -14.42
CA ARG A 134 -5.87 -1.48 -14.71
C ARG A 134 -6.96 -1.56 -13.68
N ILE A 135 -7.38 -0.40 -13.19
CA ILE A 135 -8.49 -0.26 -12.27
C ILE A 135 -9.76 -0.05 -13.08
N TYR A 136 -10.81 -0.76 -12.73
CA TYR A 136 -12.15 -0.61 -13.31
C TYR A 136 -13.11 -0.04 -12.27
N ALA A 137 -14.09 0.69 -12.77
CA ALA A 137 -15.12 1.36 -11.99
C ALA A 137 -16.50 1.13 -12.62
N ASP A 138 -17.57 1.47 -11.91
CA ASP A 138 -18.89 1.51 -12.51
C ASP A 138 -19.00 2.61 -13.59
N LYS A 139 -20.13 2.68 -14.28
CA LYS A 139 -20.41 3.68 -15.34
C LYS A 139 -20.37 5.15 -14.84
N ASN A 140 -20.45 5.34 -13.52
CA ASN A 140 -20.36 6.65 -12.87
C ASN A 140 -18.96 6.94 -12.30
N ASN A 141 -17.98 6.10 -12.64
CA ASN A 141 -16.59 6.18 -12.16
C ASN A 141 -16.45 5.98 -10.63
N ARG A 142 -17.34 5.19 -10.02
CA ARG A 142 -17.35 4.87 -8.59
C ARG A 142 -16.79 3.48 -8.33
N PRO A 143 -16.29 3.22 -7.11
CA PRO A 143 -15.86 1.89 -6.71
C PRO A 143 -16.95 0.83 -6.93
N ALA A 144 -16.55 -0.30 -7.49
CA ALA A 144 -17.45 -1.42 -7.75
C ALA A 144 -16.72 -2.75 -7.54
N GLU A 145 -17.50 -3.80 -7.26
CA GLU A 145 -17.04 -5.18 -7.37
C GLU A 145 -16.82 -5.54 -8.84
N TYR A 146 -16.09 -6.63 -9.10
CA TYR A 146 -15.86 -7.09 -10.46
C TYR A 146 -17.19 -7.26 -11.23
N SER A 147 -17.24 -6.68 -12.40
CA SER A 147 -18.32 -6.87 -13.37
C SER A 147 -17.78 -6.73 -14.81
N PRO A 148 -18.24 -7.53 -15.76
CA PRO A 148 -17.92 -7.32 -17.18
C PRO A 148 -18.42 -6.00 -17.74
N GLU A 149 -19.40 -5.36 -17.08
CA GLU A 149 -19.97 -4.06 -17.45
C GLU A 149 -19.15 -2.86 -16.93
N ASN A 150 -18.18 -3.12 -16.06
CA ASN A 150 -17.33 -2.05 -15.54
C ASN A 150 -16.45 -1.47 -16.64
N VAL A 151 -16.15 -0.19 -16.50
CA VAL A 151 -15.32 0.58 -17.44
C VAL A 151 -13.99 0.97 -16.77
N PRO A 152 -12.93 1.23 -17.56
CA PRO A 152 -11.68 1.72 -17.00
C PRO A 152 -11.90 2.97 -16.14
N TYR A 153 -11.36 2.97 -14.93
CA TYR A 153 -11.39 4.11 -14.04
C TYR A 153 -10.74 5.33 -14.67
N LYS A 154 -11.39 6.48 -14.57
CA LYS A 154 -10.88 7.77 -15.05
C LYS A 154 -10.31 8.55 -13.86
N PRO A 155 -8.99 8.64 -13.71
CA PRO A 155 -8.36 9.36 -12.60
C PRO A 155 -8.58 10.87 -12.76
N LYS A 156 -8.74 11.58 -11.64
CA LYS A 156 -8.78 13.05 -11.62
C LYS A 156 -7.42 13.65 -12.00
N TYR A 157 -6.36 12.91 -11.70
CA TYR A 157 -4.97 13.28 -11.98
C TYR A 157 -4.14 12.02 -12.25
N TYR A 158 -3.08 12.15 -13.03
CA TYR A 158 -2.13 11.08 -13.32
C TYR A 158 -0.72 11.65 -13.47
N PHE A 159 0.28 10.81 -13.25
CA PHE A 159 1.66 11.16 -13.50
C PHE A 159 2.04 10.89 -14.95
N PRO A 160 2.46 11.89 -15.73
CA PRO A 160 2.95 11.66 -17.08
C PRO A 160 4.33 10.97 -17.02
N ILE A 161 4.56 10.06 -17.97
CA ILE A 161 5.85 9.40 -18.12
C ILE A 161 6.78 10.36 -18.89
N SER A 162 7.93 10.69 -18.27
CA SER A 162 8.96 11.51 -18.91
C SER A 162 9.95 10.63 -19.67
N LEU A 163 10.18 10.94 -20.94
CA LEU A 163 11.21 10.32 -21.77
C LEU A 163 12.54 11.10 -21.80
N LYS A 164 12.65 12.18 -21.03
CA LYS A 164 13.87 13.00 -21.00
C LYS A 164 15.09 12.31 -20.39
N GLY A 165 14.86 11.25 -19.61
CA GLY A 165 15.88 10.65 -18.77
C GLY A 165 16.28 11.54 -17.59
N LEU A 166 17.32 11.13 -16.87
CA LEU A 166 17.88 11.84 -15.73
C LEU A 166 19.33 12.23 -16.02
N LYS A 167 19.77 13.31 -15.42
CA LYS A 167 21.17 13.76 -15.44
C LYS A 167 21.73 13.69 -14.02
N GLU A 168 23.04 13.69 -13.92
CA GLU A 168 23.73 13.81 -12.64
C GLU A 168 23.30 15.09 -11.91
N ASN A 169 23.02 14.97 -10.61
CA ASN A 169 22.49 16.00 -9.72
C ASN A 169 21.02 16.42 -9.96
N ASP A 170 20.26 15.72 -10.80
CA ASP A 170 18.83 15.95 -10.84
C ASP A 170 18.16 15.48 -9.53
N PHE A 171 17.19 16.25 -9.07
CA PHE A 171 16.35 15.82 -7.94
C PHE A 171 15.46 14.66 -8.35
N THR A 172 15.50 13.57 -7.59
CA THR A 172 14.63 12.41 -7.75
C THR A 172 13.93 12.06 -6.46
N MET A 173 12.71 11.52 -6.57
CA MET A 173 11.89 11.15 -5.42
C MET A 173 11.13 9.86 -5.72
N PHE A 174 11.08 8.96 -4.75
CA PHE A 174 10.15 7.85 -4.74
C PHE A 174 8.82 8.27 -4.13
N LEU A 175 7.73 7.96 -4.81
CA LEU A 175 6.39 8.07 -4.27
C LEU A 175 5.84 6.66 -4.09
N GLY A 176 5.44 6.33 -2.87
CA GLY A 176 4.88 5.02 -2.58
C GLY A 176 4.94 4.73 -1.10
N TYR A 177 4.50 3.52 -0.74
CA TYR A 177 4.31 3.12 0.63
C TYR A 177 5.35 2.07 1.01
N PRO A 178 6.57 2.47 1.42
CA PRO A 178 7.55 1.54 1.92
C PRO A 178 6.99 0.83 3.15
N GLY A 179 7.57 -0.30 3.50
CA GLY A 179 7.24 -1.02 4.72
C GLY A 179 7.59 -0.22 5.98
N THR A 180 8.11 -0.89 6.97
CA THR A 180 8.55 -0.25 8.21
C THR A 180 10.01 0.17 8.08
N THR A 181 10.29 1.45 8.32
CA THR A 181 11.63 1.97 8.52
C THR A 181 11.78 2.43 9.95
N GLN A 182 12.97 2.22 10.53
CA GLN A 182 13.31 2.69 11.87
C GLN A 182 14.60 3.50 11.77
N GLU A 183 14.47 4.79 12.05
CA GLU A 183 15.61 5.70 12.17
C GLU A 183 15.82 6.06 13.64
N TYR A 184 17.04 6.47 13.96
CA TYR A 184 17.40 6.99 15.28
C TYR A 184 17.14 6.05 16.45
N LEU A 185 17.32 4.73 16.22
CA LEU A 185 17.24 3.76 17.29
C LEU A 185 18.37 4.00 18.31
N PRO A 186 18.08 3.97 19.61
CA PRO A 186 19.11 4.03 20.63
C PRO A 186 19.98 2.74 20.62
N SER A 187 21.21 2.86 21.09
CA SER A 187 22.19 1.77 21.03
C SER A 187 21.69 0.44 21.62
N PHE A 188 20.96 0.48 22.73
CA PHE A 188 20.39 -0.72 23.37
C PHE A 188 19.31 -1.40 22.50
N ALA A 189 18.54 -0.63 21.72
CA ALA A 189 17.57 -1.22 20.78
C ALA A 189 18.28 -1.90 19.59
N VAL A 190 19.35 -1.29 19.08
CA VAL A 190 20.20 -1.89 18.05
C VAL A 190 20.86 -3.17 18.57
N GLU A 191 21.38 -3.15 19.80
CA GLU A 191 21.98 -4.31 20.46
C GLU A 191 20.98 -5.46 20.62
N GLN A 192 19.76 -5.19 21.01
CA GLN A 192 18.68 -6.18 21.08
C GLN A 192 18.38 -6.80 19.72
N ILE A 193 18.32 -5.97 18.65
CA ILE A 193 18.06 -6.46 17.30
C ILE A 193 19.19 -7.39 16.84
N VAL A 194 20.44 -6.97 17.02
CA VAL A 194 21.61 -7.70 16.52
C VAL A 194 21.85 -8.98 17.33
N ASN A 195 21.76 -8.91 18.65
CA ASN A 195 22.17 -10.01 19.53
C ASN A 195 21.04 -10.97 19.91
N THR A 196 19.77 -10.57 19.72
CA THR A 196 18.62 -11.40 20.11
C THR A 196 17.65 -11.64 18.96
N SER A 197 17.12 -10.58 18.38
CA SER A 197 16.03 -10.72 17.40
C SER A 197 16.47 -11.33 16.06
N ASN A 198 17.61 -10.89 15.54
CA ASN A 198 18.13 -11.41 14.28
C ASN A 198 18.62 -12.86 14.37
N PRO A 199 19.42 -13.26 15.37
CA PRO A 199 19.80 -14.65 15.55
C PRO A 199 18.60 -15.59 15.65
N ALA A 200 17.59 -15.26 16.48
CA ALA A 200 16.37 -16.06 16.60
C ALA A 200 15.59 -16.17 15.28
N LYS A 201 15.49 -15.07 14.50
CA LYS A 201 14.84 -15.10 13.17
C LYS A 201 15.59 -15.96 12.16
N ILE A 202 16.93 -15.92 12.18
CA ILE A 202 17.77 -16.74 11.30
C ILE A 202 17.55 -18.21 11.64
N GLU A 203 17.70 -18.60 12.90
CA GLU A 203 17.50 -19.98 13.36
C GLU A 203 16.13 -20.53 12.96
N LEU A 204 15.06 -19.77 13.19
CA LEU A 204 13.69 -20.18 12.82
C LEU A 204 13.49 -20.34 11.32
N ARG A 205 14.12 -19.48 10.51
CA ARG A 205 14.00 -19.55 9.05
C ARG A 205 14.86 -20.64 8.42
N ASP A 206 15.99 -20.92 9.00
CA ASP A 206 16.86 -22.01 8.54
C ASP A 206 16.26 -23.38 8.87
N ALA A 207 15.39 -23.47 9.89
CA ALA A 207 14.69 -24.68 10.28
C ALA A 207 13.38 -24.92 9.50
N ALA A 208 12.86 -23.94 8.76
CA ALA A 208 11.60 -24.00 8.02
C ALA A 208 11.81 -24.33 6.54
#